data_6cc8974c1fd1bb29b2779b7b1e988341
#
_entry.id   6cc8974c1fd1bb29b2779b7b1e988341
#
_cell.length_a   1.000
_cell.length_b   1.000
_cell.length_c   1.000
_cell.angle_alpha   90.00
_cell.angle_beta   90.00
_cell.angle_gamma   90.00
#
_symmetry.space_group_name_H-M   'P 1'
#
loop_
_entity.id
_entity.type
_entity.pdbx_description
1 polymer ?
#
loop_
_entity_poly.entity_id
_entity_poly.type
_entity_poly.pdbx_seq_one_letter_code
_entity_poly.pdbx_strand_id
1 'polypeptide(L)'
;MANTIDEVITDLTNIIELADSEASRIGYFAALYRRVTIRVKEQIAGGFFLNAAQMERLDVEFANRYLEAYGQFRNGQPTTASWAAAFNSIR
;
A
#
# COMPACT_ATOMS: atom_id res chain seq x y z
N MET A 1 -7.30 -9.66 0.61
CA MET A 1 -6.65 -8.58 -0.15
C MET A 1 -7.67 -7.55 -0.56
N ALA A 2 -7.22 -6.34 -0.85
CA ALA A 2 -8.11 -5.26 -1.25
C ALA A 2 -8.67 -5.49 -2.65
N ASN A 3 -9.93 -5.12 -2.85
CA ASN A 3 -10.60 -5.17 -4.14
C ASN A 3 -10.91 -3.78 -4.69
N THR A 4 -10.88 -2.77 -3.84
CA THR A 4 -11.17 -1.38 -4.22
C THR A 4 -10.11 -0.44 -3.66
N ILE A 5 -10.06 0.77 -4.21
CA ILE A 5 -9.15 1.82 -3.71
C ILE A 5 -9.46 2.15 -2.24
N ASP A 6 -10.73 2.19 -1.86
CA ASP A 6 -11.10 2.46 -0.47
C ASP A 6 -10.57 1.40 0.48
N GLU A 7 -10.62 0.13 0.07
CA GLU A 7 -10.05 -0.95 0.87
C GLU A 7 -8.53 -0.83 0.98
N VAL A 8 -7.85 -0.42 -0.10
CA VAL A 8 -6.41 -0.15 -0.08
C VAL A 8 -6.08 0.92 0.96
N ILE A 9 -6.83 2.02 0.96
CA ILE A 9 -6.61 3.11 1.91
C ILE A 9 -6.79 2.62 3.34
N THR A 10 -7.83 1.82 3.58
CA THR A 10 -8.10 1.24 4.90
C THR A 10 -6.94 0.35 5.36
N ASP A 11 -6.48 -0.54 4.48
CA ASP A 11 -5.39 -1.45 4.80
C ASP A 11 -4.09 -0.70 5.10
N LEU A 12 -3.79 0.33 4.30
CA LEU A 12 -2.60 1.15 4.54
C LEU A 12 -2.72 1.94 5.84
N THR A 13 -3.91 2.44 6.16
CA THR A 13 -4.15 3.13 7.43
C THR A 13 -3.88 2.21 8.61
N ASN A 14 -4.32 0.95 8.53
CA ASN A 14 -4.08 -0.02 9.59
C ASN A 14 -2.60 -0.31 9.77
N ILE A 15 -1.84 -0.40 8.67
CA ILE A 15 -0.38 -0.59 8.73
C ILE A 15 0.28 0.59 9.41
N ILE A 16 -0.13 1.82 9.08
CA ILE A 16 0.43 3.04 9.66
C ILE A 16 0.18 3.07 11.16
N GLU A 17 -1.04 2.77 11.58
CA GLU A 17 -1.39 2.77 13.00
C GLU A 17 -0.59 1.72 13.77
N LEU A 18 -0.45 0.53 13.21
CA LEU A 18 0.34 -0.54 13.86
C LEU A 18 1.81 -0.16 13.94
N ALA A 19 2.38 0.38 12.87
CA ALA A 19 3.78 0.80 12.86
C ALA A 19 4.02 1.92 13.89
N ASP A 20 3.06 2.84 14.02
CA ASP A 20 3.14 3.92 15.00
C ASP A 20 3.18 3.37 16.42
N SER A 21 2.29 2.41 16.73
CA SER A 21 2.24 1.80 18.06
C SER A 21 3.51 1.02 18.40
N GLU A 22 4.20 0.51 17.37
CA GLU A 22 5.44 -0.24 17.53
C GLU A 22 6.69 0.63 17.38
N ALA A 23 6.52 1.92 17.15
CA ALA A 23 7.59 2.86 16.83
C ALA A 23 8.46 2.37 15.67
N SER A 24 7.84 1.75 14.67
CA SER A 24 8.53 1.17 13.52
C SER A 24 8.52 2.12 12.34
N ARG A 25 9.67 2.22 11.67
CA ARG A 25 9.78 3.05 10.46
C ARG A 25 9.10 2.42 9.24
N ILE A 26 8.67 1.18 9.35
CA ILE A 26 8.07 0.47 8.22
C ILE A 26 6.77 1.16 7.77
N GLY A 27 6.09 1.88 8.68
CA GLY A 27 4.89 2.64 8.35
C GLY A 27 5.15 3.85 7.46
N TYR A 28 6.41 4.26 7.31
CA TYR A 28 6.76 5.43 6.50
C TYR A 28 6.36 5.23 5.03
N PHE A 29 6.69 4.06 4.47
CA PHE A 29 6.30 3.74 3.10
C PHE A 29 4.78 3.66 2.96
N ALA A 30 4.12 3.05 3.93
CA ALA A 30 2.66 2.94 3.91
C ALA A 30 2.01 4.33 3.94
N ALA A 31 2.54 5.26 4.73
CA ALA A 31 2.03 6.63 4.79
C ALA A 31 2.20 7.34 3.45
N LEU A 32 3.36 7.20 2.84
CA LEU A 32 3.63 7.79 1.52
C LEU A 32 2.70 7.20 0.47
N TYR A 33 2.57 5.88 0.45
CA TYR A 33 1.74 5.19 -0.55
C TYR A 33 0.26 5.51 -0.34
N ARG A 34 -0.18 5.65 0.91
CA ARG A 34 -1.55 6.06 1.21
C ARG A 34 -1.86 7.43 0.62
N ARG A 35 -0.92 8.36 0.73
CA ARG A 35 -1.08 9.70 0.16
C ARG A 35 -1.22 9.64 -1.37
N VAL A 36 -0.39 8.83 -2.03
CA VAL A 36 -0.47 8.63 -3.47
C VAL A 36 -1.81 8.02 -3.87
N THR A 37 -2.27 7.02 -3.11
CA THR A 37 -3.53 6.34 -3.39
C THR A 37 -4.72 7.28 -3.26
N ILE A 38 -4.74 8.13 -2.23
CA ILE A 38 -5.79 9.14 -2.07
C ILE A 38 -5.79 10.10 -3.25
N ARG A 39 -4.61 10.51 -3.71
CA ARG A 39 -4.50 11.39 -4.87
C ARG A 39 -5.06 10.75 -6.13
N VAL A 40 -4.76 9.48 -6.36
CA VAL A 40 -5.30 8.73 -7.50
C VAL A 40 -6.83 8.66 -7.40
N LYS A 41 -7.35 8.37 -6.22
CA LYS A 41 -8.79 8.34 -6.00
C LYS A 41 -9.45 9.66 -6.34
N GLU A 42 -8.86 10.78 -5.91
CA GLU A 42 -9.40 12.12 -6.19
C GLU A 42 -9.38 12.39 -7.70
N GLN A 43 -8.34 12.00 -8.40
CA GLN A 43 -8.23 12.20 -9.83
C GLN A 43 -9.23 11.33 -10.61
N ILE A 44 -9.49 10.11 -10.16
CA ILE A 44 -10.50 9.25 -10.74
C ILE A 44 -11.87 9.90 -10.57
N ALA A 45 -12.18 10.37 -9.38
CA ALA A 45 -13.46 11.04 -9.10
C ALA A 45 -13.64 12.33 -9.91
N GLY A 46 -12.53 13.02 -10.19
CA GLY A 46 -12.55 14.25 -10.98
C GLY A 46 -12.60 14.04 -12.49
N GLY A 47 -12.56 12.79 -12.95
CA GLY A 47 -12.62 12.49 -14.39
C GLY A 47 -11.33 12.74 -15.15
N PHE A 48 -10.19 12.72 -14.47
CA PHE A 48 -8.89 12.99 -15.10
C PHE A 48 -8.35 11.81 -15.92
N PHE A 49 -8.95 10.62 -15.79
CA PHE A 49 -8.50 9.43 -16.51
C PHE A 49 -9.55 9.02 -17.53
N LEU A 50 -9.09 8.63 -18.72
CA LEU A 50 -9.97 8.13 -19.78
C LEU A 50 -10.64 6.81 -19.39
N ASN A 51 -9.94 5.99 -18.60
CA ASN A 51 -10.46 4.71 -18.15
C ASN A 51 -10.22 4.58 -16.63
N ALA A 52 -11.14 5.17 -15.87
CA ALA A 52 -11.03 5.20 -14.41
C ALA A 52 -11.06 3.81 -13.80
N ALA A 53 -11.88 2.89 -14.33
CA ALA A 53 -11.97 1.54 -13.81
C ALA A 53 -10.66 0.79 -13.98
N GLN A 54 -9.98 0.96 -15.10
CA GLN A 54 -8.69 0.33 -15.34
C GLN A 54 -7.62 0.91 -14.41
N MET A 55 -7.63 2.22 -14.21
CA MET A 55 -6.67 2.87 -13.30
C MET A 55 -6.86 2.39 -11.87
N GLU A 56 -8.10 2.26 -11.43
CA GLU A 56 -8.38 1.73 -10.10
C GLU A 56 -7.86 0.30 -9.97
N ARG A 57 -8.10 -0.53 -10.97
CA ARG A 57 -7.64 -1.92 -10.96
C ARG A 57 -6.11 -2.02 -10.88
N LEU A 58 -5.42 -1.22 -11.67
CA LEU A 58 -3.95 -1.20 -11.66
C LEU A 58 -3.42 -0.78 -10.30
N ASP A 59 -4.01 0.26 -9.71
CA ASP A 59 -3.59 0.73 -8.40
C ASP A 59 -3.84 -0.32 -7.33
N VAL A 60 -4.99 -0.99 -7.36
CA VAL A 60 -5.33 -2.04 -6.40
C VAL A 60 -4.39 -3.23 -6.56
N GLU A 61 -4.10 -3.65 -7.78
CA GLU A 61 -3.16 -4.76 -8.01
C GLU A 61 -1.77 -4.45 -7.48
N PHE A 62 -1.29 -3.24 -7.75
CA PHE A 62 0.02 -2.82 -7.24
C PHE A 62 0.04 -2.78 -5.71
N ALA A 63 -1.00 -2.24 -5.12
CA ALA A 63 -1.12 -2.17 -3.66
C ALA A 63 -1.15 -3.56 -3.03
N ASN A 64 -1.86 -4.51 -3.65
CA ASN A 64 -1.94 -5.86 -3.14
C ASN A 64 -0.58 -6.55 -3.12
N ARG A 65 0.28 -6.26 -4.08
CA ARG A 65 1.66 -6.78 -4.06
C ARG A 65 2.41 -6.30 -2.83
N TYR A 66 2.27 -5.01 -2.50
CA TYR A 66 2.89 -4.47 -1.30
C TYR A 66 2.27 -5.08 -0.04
N LEU A 67 0.93 -5.18 0.01
CA LEU A 67 0.24 -5.72 1.18
C LEU A 67 0.62 -7.18 1.43
N GLU A 68 0.73 -7.96 0.36
CA GLU A 68 1.16 -9.34 0.47
C GLU A 68 2.60 -9.45 0.98
N ALA A 69 3.50 -8.64 0.42
CA ALA A 69 4.89 -8.62 0.84
C ALA A 69 5.02 -8.17 2.30
N TYR A 70 4.24 -7.17 2.70
CA TYR A 70 4.22 -6.70 4.09
C TYR A 70 3.77 -7.81 5.03
N GLY A 71 2.69 -8.53 4.67
CA GLY A 71 2.20 -9.65 5.48
C GLY A 71 3.26 -10.74 5.63
N GLN A 72 3.94 -11.10 4.54
CA GLN A 72 5.02 -12.07 4.57
C GLN A 72 6.17 -11.61 5.47
N PHE A 73 6.55 -10.35 5.35
CA PHE A 73 7.62 -9.79 6.19
C PHE A 73 7.26 -9.83 7.67
N ARG A 74 6.02 -9.46 8.01
CA ARG A 74 5.54 -9.45 9.42
C ARG A 74 5.50 -10.87 10.00
N ASN A 75 5.19 -11.85 9.19
CA ASN A 75 5.07 -13.25 9.63
C ASN A 75 6.39 -14.02 9.55
N GLY A 76 7.48 -13.34 9.17
CA GLY A 76 8.77 -13.99 9.02
C GLY A 76 8.86 -14.92 7.81
N GLN A 77 7.94 -14.80 6.87
CA GLN A 77 7.91 -15.61 5.66
C GLN A 77 8.81 -15.00 4.58
N PRO A 78 9.34 -15.82 3.66
CA PRO A 78 10.12 -15.29 2.54
C PRO A 78 9.29 -14.36 1.67
N THR A 79 9.93 -13.27 1.23
CA THR A 79 9.35 -12.35 0.25
C THR A 79 10.36 -12.15 -0.86
N THR A 80 9.98 -11.44 -1.93
CA THR A 80 10.92 -11.21 -3.02
C THR A 80 12.11 -10.38 -2.51
N ALA A 81 13.27 -10.56 -3.17
CA ALA A 81 14.49 -9.86 -2.76
C ALA A 81 14.28 -8.33 -2.76
N SER A 82 13.54 -7.81 -3.73
CA SER A 82 13.26 -6.38 -3.83
C SER A 82 12.50 -5.85 -2.62
N TRP A 83 11.44 -6.55 -2.21
CA TRP A 83 10.65 -6.13 -1.06
C TRP A 83 11.41 -6.36 0.24
N ALA A 84 12.16 -7.45 0.35
CA ALA A 84 12.97 -7.72 1.54
C ALA A 84 13.99 -6.61 1.75
N ALA A 85 14.67 -6.18 0.69
CA ALA A 85 15.63 -5.10 0.78
C ALA A 85 14.96 -3.79 1.20
N ALA A 86 13.80 -3.48 0.63
CA ALA A 86 13.07 -2.27 0.98
C ALA A 86 12.65 -2.26 2.44
N PHE A 87 12.07 -3.34 2.95
CA PHE A 87 11.66 -3.42 4.35
C PHE A 87 12.84 -3.35 5.30
N ASN A 88 13.94 -4.01 4.96
CA ASN A 88 15.12 -4.00 5.83
C ASN A 88 15.81 -2.63 5.87
N SER A 89 15.71 -1.85 4.80
CA SER A 89 16.35 -0.53 4.76
C SER A 89 15.62 0.53 5.58
N ILE A 90 14.31 0.33 5.82
CA ILE A 90 13.49 1.30 6.59
C ILE A 90 13.14 0.81 7.99
N ARG A 91 13.67 -0.32 8.35
CA ARG A 91 13.38 -0.96 9.63
C ARG A 91 13.95 -0.23 10.83
#